data_494cd72765d6740cace2a290e477a6e9
#
_entry.id   494cd72765d6740cace2a290e477a6e9
#
_cell.length_a   1.000
_cell.length_b   1.000
_cell.length_c   1.000
_cell.angle_alpha   90.00
_cell.angle_beta   90.00
_cell.angle_gamma   90.00
#
_symmetry.space_group_name_H-M   'P 1'
#
loop_
_entity.id
_entity.type
_entity.pdbx_description
1 polymer ?
#
loop_
_entity_poly.entity_id
_entity_poly.type
_entity_poly.pdbx_seq_one_letter_code
_entity_poly.pdbx_strand_id
1 'polypeptide(L)'
;NIAIGGIDENGCDIYNELSLLLLKAQYHLGLPQPNLSVRLNKNSSHELIQEAIKVVAKGSGMPQFFNDEAIVNSMIKDLGIEEKDARNYAIVGCVELTTHGNNLGWSDAAMFNLNKALELTMNHGKCLLTNEPIGLDLGSIETYESFEDLENAFQKQIDYFIEKMMKAEIVVEKAHQDCLPTAFLSTVIDSCLEKGVDVTRGGAKYNLSGIQMIQIANLADSLAAIKVLVYDEKMIT
;
A
#
# COMPACT_ATOMS: atom_id res chain seq x y z
N ASN A 1 9.19 -3.49 -12.89
CA ASN A 1 7.87 -4.09 -12.67
C ASN A 1 7.16 -4.30 -14.02
N ILE A 2 6.43 -5.39 -14.16
CA ILE A 2 5.61 -5.69 -15.33
C ILE A 2 4.18 -5.94 -14.84
N ALA A 3 3.22 -5.13 -15.32
CA ALA A 3 1.81 -5.34 -15.05
C ALA A 3 1.14 -5.96 -16.28
N ILE A 4 0.34 -6.99 -16.06
CA ILE A 4 -0.44 -7.69 -17.09
C ILE A 4 -1.92 -7.80 -16.67
N GLY A 5 -2.81 -7.98 -17.64
CA GLY A 5 -4.25 -7.93 -17.37
C GLY A 5 -4.75 -6.52 -17.08
N GLY A 6 -5.91 -6.42 -16.46
CA GLY A 6 -6.55 -5.15 -16.15
C GLY A 6 -7.58 -4.74 -17.18
N ILE A 7 -8.01 -3.48 -17.12
CA ILE A 7 -9.01 -2.89 -18.01
C ILE A 7 -8.43 -1.69 -18.75
N ASP A 8 -8.90 -1.46 -19.97
CA ASP A 8 -8.62 -0.25 -20.76
C ASP A 8 -9.48 0.95 -20.29
N GLU A 9 -9.33 2.08 -20.97
CA GLU A 9 -10.12 3.29 -20.71
C GLU A 9 -11.63 3.09 -20.89
N ASN A 10 -12.06 2.10 -21.68
CA ASN A 10 -13.45 1.75 -21.94
C ASN A 10 -13.98 0.70 -20.94
N GLY A 11 -13.14 0.16 -20.05
CA GLY A 11 -13.48 -0.89 -19.10
C GLY A 11 -13.45 -2.30 -19.68
N CYS A 12 -12.83 -2.50 -20.84
CA CYS A 12 -12.66 -3.81 -21.45
C CYS A 12 -11.41 -4.50 -20.90
N ASP A 13 -11.50 -5.82 -20.69
CA ASP A 13 -10.34 -6.64 -20.27
C ASP A 13 -9.27 -6.64 -21.36
N ILE A 14 -8.01 -6.42 -20.99
CA ILE A 14 -6.89 -6.25 -21.93
C ILE A 14 -5.85 -7.36 -21.89
N TYR A 15 -6.13 -8.48 -21.20
CA TYR A 15 -5.20 -9.59 -21.23
C TYR A 15 -5.07 -10.15 -22.68
N ASN A 16 -3.91 -10.69 -23.01
CA ASN A 16 -3.60 -11.23 -24.33
C ASN A 16 -2.56 -12.35 -24.26
N GLU A 17 -2.16 -12.89 -25.41
CA GLU A 17 -1.16 -13.96 -25.49
C GLU A 17 0.19 -13.58 -24.85
N LEU A 18 0.60 -12.32 -24.91
CA LEU A 18 1.82 -11.85 -24.25
C LEU A 18 1.70 -11.96 -22.73
N SER A 19 0.53 -11.68 -22.16
CA SER A 19 0.27 -11.86 -20.73
C SER A 19 0.51 -13.31 -20.29
N LEU A 20 0.00 -14.26 -21.08
CA LEU A 20 0.20 -15.70 -20.83
C LEU A 20 1.66 -16.12 -21.01
N LEU A 21 2.33 -15.56 -22.02
CA LEU A 21 3.75 -15.85 -22.26
C LEU A 21 4.63 -15.39 -21.09
N LEU A 22 4.37 -14.20 -20.54
CA LEU A 22 5.07 -13.67 -19.38
C LEU A 22 4.88 -14.55 -18.13
N LEU A 23 3.64 -15.03 -17.89
CA LEU A 23 3.38 -15.98 -16.81
C LEU A 23 4.12 -17.32 -17.02
N LYS A 24 4.13 -17.85 -18.24
CA LYS A 24 4.87 -19.07 -18.56
C LYS A 24 6.38 -18.87 -18.37
N ALA A 25 6.92 -17.74 -18.80
CA ALA A 25 8.33 -17.40 -18.59
C ALA A 25 8.66 -17.35 -17.09
N GLN A 26 7.84 -16.67 -16.29
CA GLN A 26 8.00 -16.61 -14.83
C GLN A 26 7.91 -17.99 -14.18
N TYR A 27 6.99 -18.84 -14.64
CA TYR A 27 6.85 -20.22 -14.16
C TYR A 27 8.12 -21.04 -14.36
N HIS A 28 8.78 -20.89 -15.52
CA HIS A 28 10.00 -21.65 -15.85
C HIS A 28 11.25 -21.05 -15.17
N LEU A 29 11.37 -19.74 -15.13
CA LEU A 29 12.56 -19.07 -14.61
C LEU A 29 12.56 -18.99 -13.08
N GLY A 30 11.41 -18.75 -12.46
CA GLY A 30 11.29 -18.62 -11.00
C GLY A 30 12.10 -17.47 -10.41
N LEU A 31 12.40 -16.43 -11.20
CA LEU A 31 13.22 -15.30 -10.77
C LEU A 31 12.39 -14.32 -9.92
N PRO A 32 13.00 -13.69 -8.90
CA PRO A 32 12.30 -12.67 -8.09
C PRO A 32 12.15 -11.34 -8.82
N GLN A 33 12.87 -11.12 -9.90
CA GLN A 33 12.84 -9.90 -10.71
C GLN A 33 12.81 -10.23 -12.21
N PRO A 34 12.12 -9.41 -13.03
CA PRO A 34 11.28 -8.26 -12.65
C PRO A 34 10.02 -8.70 -11.89
N ASN A 35 9.53 -7.87 -10.96
CA ASN A 35 8.25 -8.10 -10.31
C ASN A 35 7.15 -8.22 -11.36
N LEU A 36 6.33 -9.26 -11.25
CA LEU A 36 5.19 -9.49 -12.11
C LEU A 36 3.89 -9.26 -11.32
N SER A 37 3.04 -8.39 -11.84
CA SER A 37 1.76 -8.02 -11.25
C SER A 37 0.62 -8.38 -12.20
N VAL A 38 -0.40 -9.03 -11.68
CA VAL A 38 -1.61 -9.40 -12.44
C VAL A 38 -2.77 -8.55 -11.94
N ARG A 39 -3.28 -7.70 -12.81
CA ARG A 39 -4.49 -6.93 -12.56
C ARG A 39 -5.70 -7.77 -12.96
N LEU A 40 -6.61 -7.95 -12.03
CA LEU A 40 -7.83 -8.73 -12.21
C LEU A 40 -9.06 -7.85 -12.10
N ASN A 41 -10.04 -8.15 -12.93
CA ASN A 41 -11.36 -7.54 -12.93
C ASN A 41 -12.44 -8.63 -13.05
N LYS A 42 -13.71 -8.27 -12.89
CA LYS A 42 -14.84 -9.22 -12.96
C LYS A 42 -14.95 -9.98 -14.27
N ASN A 43 -14.35 -9.48 -15.35
CA ASN A 43 -14.37 -10.09 -16.68
C ASN A 43 -13.05 -10.80 -17.02
N SER A 44 -12.10 -10.85 -16.09
CA SER A 44 -10.80 -11.49 -16.31
C SER A 44 -10.96 -12.95 -16.72
N SER A 45 -10.21 -13.37 -17.71
CA SER A 45 -10.23 -14.72 -18.25
C SER A 45 -9.85 -15.76 -17.20
N HIS A 46 -10.58 -16.86 -17.16
CA HIS A 46 -10.21 -18.03 -16.35
C HIS A 46 -8.81 -18.56 -16.67
N GLU A 47 -8.41 -18.49 -17.95
CA GLU A 47 -7.08 -18.92 -18.37
C GLU A 47 -5.98 -18.07 -17.72
N LEU A 48 -6.13 -16.72 -17.73
CA LEU A 48 -5.19 -15.81 -17.04
C LEU A 48 -5.05 -16.16 -15.56
N ILE A 49 -6.18 -16.35 -14.89
CA ILE A 49 -6.22 -16.68 -13.46
C ILE A 49 -5.54 -18.02 -13.19
N GLN A 50 -5.84 -19.05 -13.97
CA GLN A 50 -5.26 -20.39 -13.81
C GLN A 50 -3.75 -20.37 -14.02
N GLU A 51 -3.26 -19.71 -15.07
CA GLU A 51 -1.81 -19.61 -15.32
C GLU A 51 -1.10 -18.81 -14.21
N ALA A 52 -1.70 -17.73 -13.73
CA ALA A 52 -1.16 -16.96 -12.61
C ALA A 52 -1.07 -17.79 -11.32
N ILE A 53 -2.13 -18.55 -10.98
CA ILE A 53 -2.13 -19.43 -9.80
C ILE A 53 -1.06 -20.54 -9.91
N LYS A 54 -0.83 -21.10 -11.10
CA LYS A 54 0.26 -22.07 -11.31
C LYS A 54 1.63 -21.48 -10.97
N VAL A 55 1.85 -20.21 -11.30
CA VAL A 55 3.11 -19.53 -10.96
C VAL A 55 3.22 -19.32 -9.46
N VAL A 56 2.14 -18.85 -8.80
CA VAL A 56 2.10 -18.68 -7.33
C VAL A 56 2.40 -20.00 -6.60
N ALA A 57 1.86 -21.11 -7.10
CA ALA A 57 2.09 -22.45 -6.52
C ALA A 57 3.57 -22.89 -6.52
N LYS A 58 4.44 -22.24 -7.30
CA LYS A 58 5.89 -22.45 -7.25
C LYS A 58 6.55 -21.86 -6.01
N GLY A 59 5.86 -21.00 -5.26
CA GLY A 59 6.40 -20.39 -4.04
C GLY A 59 7.37 -19.23 -4.27
N SER A 60 7.44 -18.66 -5.48
CA SER A 60 8.34 -17.53 -5.78
C SER A 60 7.86 -16.17 -5.24
N GLY A 61 6.64 -16.09 -4.70
CA GLY A 61 6.01 -14.84 -4.29
C GLY A 61 5.47 -14.00 -5.46
N MET A 62 5.56 -14.50 -6.68
CA MET A 62 5.07 -13.86 -7.90
C MET A 62 4.04 -14.76 -8.60
N PRO A 63 3.12 -14.20 -9.39
CA PRO A 63 2.77 -12.79 -9.50
C PRO A 63 1.99 -12.28 -8.29
N GLN A 64 2.00 -10.95 -8.09
CA GLN A 64 1.10 -10.27 -7.15
C GLN A 64 -0.23 -9.97 -7.83
N PHE A 65 -1.33 -10.02 -7.08
CA PHE A 65 -2.67 -9.78 -7.60
C PHE A 65 -3.21 -8.41 -7.18
N PHE A 66 -3.83 -7.72 -8.14
CA PHE A 66 -4.46 -6.41 -7.93
C PHE A 66 -5.91 -6.47 -8.40
N ASN A 67 -6.84 -6.05 -7.56
CA ASN A 67 -8.27 -6.04 -7.85
C ASN A 67 -8.67 -4.67 -8.42
N ASP A 68 -8.92 -4.61 -9.73
CA ASP A 68 -9.28 -3.37 -10.42
C ASP A 68 -10.58 -2.75 -9.88
N GLU A 69 -11.60 -3.56 -9.49
CA GLU A 69 -12.84 -3.00 -8.94
C GLU A 69 -12.59 -2.24 -7.63
N ALA A 70 -11.74 -2.76 -6.76
CA ALA A 70 -11.41 -2.10 -5.50
C ALA A 70 -10.53 -0.87 -5.74
N ILE A 71 -9.44 -1.04 -6.50
CA ILE A 71 -8.40 -0.03 -6.71
C ILE A 71 -8.92 1.16 -7.50
N VAL A 72 -9.54 0.92 -8.67
CA VAL A 72 -10.05 2.00 -9.53
C VAL A 72 -11.12 2.80 -8.81
N ASN A 73 -12.02 2.13 -8.08
CA ASN A 73 -13.05 2.82 -7.30
C ASN A 73 -12.46 3.70 -6.18
N SER A 74 -11.45 3.20 -5.46
CA SER A 74 -10.77 3.99 -4.42
C SER A 74 -10.02 5.17 -5.03
N MET A 75 -9.28 4.96 -6.12
CA MET A 75 -8.57 6.05 -6.81
C MET A 75 -9.52 7.17 -7.26
N ILE A 76 -10.72 6.83 -7.73
CA ILE A 76 -11.72 7.83 -8.15
C ILE A 76 -12.35 8.51 -6.93
N LYS A 77 -12.85 7.73 -5.98
CA LYS A 77 -13.68 8.25 -4.87
C LYS A 77 -12.87 8.92 -3.78
N ASP A 78 -11.75 8.32 -3.42
CA ASP A 78 -10.96 8.73 -2.26
C ASP A 78 -9.83 9.69 -2.64
N LEU A 79 -9.24 9.51 -3.84
CA LEU A 79 -8.12 10.32 -4.32
C LEU A 79 -8.51 11.37 -5.38
N GLY A 80 -9.74 11.33 -5.89
CA GLY A 80 -10.22 12.27 -6.90
C GLY A 80 -9.54 12.15 -8.27
N ILE A 81 -9.00 10.97 -8.59
CA ILE A 81 -8.35 10.70 -9.87
C ILE A 81 -9.42 10.50 -10.94
N GLU A 82 -9.22 11.09 -12.12
CA GLU A 82 -10.13 10.88 -13.26
C GLU A 82 -10.22 9.40 -13.64
N GLU A 83 -11.39 8.93 -14.01
CA GLU A 83 -11.66 7.52 -14.27
C GLU A 83 -10.71 6.90 -15.30
N LYS A 84 -10.41 7.63 -16.39
CA LYS A 84 -9.47 7.17 -17.42
C LYS A 84 -8.06 6.95 -16.89
N ASP A 85 -7.60 7.83 -15.99
CA ASP A 85 -6.28 7.75 -15.39
C ASP A 85 -6.25 6.65 -14.31
N ALA A 86 -7.32 6.55 -13.53
CA ALA A 86 -7.47 5.48 -12.53
C ALA A 86 -7.49 4.09 -13.19
N ARG A 87 -8.19 3.90 -14.31
CA ARG A 87 -8.17 2.64 -15.07
C ARG A 87 -6.80 2.29 -15.63
N ASN A 88 -5.99 3.31 -15.91
CA ASN A 88 -4.62 3.16 -16.43
C ASN A 88 -3.57 3.20 -15.32
N TYR A 89 -3.91 2.77 -14.11
CA TYR A 89 -2.91 2.72 -13.04
C TYR A 89 -1.80 1.70 -13.30
N ALA A 90 -0.63 2.01 -12.78
CA ALA A 90 0.52 1.12 -12.77
C ALA A 90 0.95 0.80 -11.34
N ILE A 91 1.86 -0.16 -11.24
CA ILE A 91 2.46 -0.59 -9.98
C ILE A 91 3.93 -0.17 -9.98
N VAL A 92 4.34 0.53 -8.93
CA VAL A 92 5.72 0.92 -8.65
C VAL A 92 6.25 0.05 -7.54
N GLY A 93 7.55 -0.27 -7.58
CA GLY A 93 8.17 -1.07 -6.53
C GLY A 93 7.51 -2.43 -6.35
N CYS A 94 6.81 -2.64 -5.26
CA CYS A 94 6.13 -3.90 -4.93
C CYS A 94 4.64 -3.83 -5.24
N VAL A 95 3.92 -2.90 -4.58
CA VAL A 95 2.46 -2.81 -4.57
C VAL A 95 1.95 -1.36 -4.66
N GLU A 96 2.82 -0.39 -4.74
CA GLU A 96 2.49 1.02 -4.75
C GLU A 96 1.79 1.39 -6.05
N LEU A 97 0.67 2.11 -5.93
CA LEU A 97 -0.15 2.49 -7.08
C LEU A 97 0.22 3.87 -7.59
N THR A 98 0.26 4.04 -8.90
CA THR A 98 0.51 5.32 -9.56
C THR A 98 -0.30 5.44 -10.85
N THR A 99 -0.41 6.64 -11.39
CA THR A 99 -0.93 6.89 -12.73
C THR A 99 0.22 7.24 -13.68
N HIS A 100 0.09 6.85 -14.95
CA HIS A 100 1.17 6.98 -15.93
C HIS A 100 1.41 8.42 -16.37
N GLY A 101 2.65 8.89 -16.22
CA GLY A 101 3.13 10.14 -16.83
C GLY A 101 2.53 11.42 -16.26
N ASN A 102 1.63 11.37 -15.31
CA ASN A 102 0.88 12.52 -14.79
C ASN A 102 0.84 12.61 -13.25
N ASN A 103 1.63 11.80 -12.58
CA ASN A 103 1.72 11.73 -11.13
C ASN A 103 3.18 11.76 -10.67
N LEU A 104 3.48 12.53 -9.63
CA LEU A 104 4.61 12.25 -8.76
C LEU A 104 4.05 11.44 -7.58
N GLY A 105 4.23 10.14 -7.61
CA GLY A 105 3.97 9.31 -6.44
C GLY A 105 5.22 9.31 -5.57
N TRP A 106 5.16 9.89 -4.39
CA TRP A 106 6.07 9.56 -3.31
C TRP A 106 5.72 8.15 -2.84
N SER A 107 6.04 7.16 -3.70
CA SER A 107 5.45 5.81 -3.63
C SER A 107 5.82 5.03 -2.36
N ASP A 108 6.84 5.48 -1.65
CA ASP A 108 7.33 4.87 -0.43
C ASP A 108 7.75 5.97 0.57
N ALA A 109 6.84 6.92 0.77
CA ALA A 109 7.08 8.09 1.61
C ALA A 109 7.26 7.71 3.07
N ALA A 110 6.53 6.69 3.55
CA ALA A 110 6.70 6.16 4.90
C ALA A 110 6.27 4.69 4.98
N MET A 111 6.83 3.98 5.98
CA MET A 111 6.42 2.64 6.38
C MET A 111 5.82 2.70 7.78
N PHE A 112 4.57 2.27 7.93
CA PHE A 112 3.88 2.25 9.21
C PHE A 112 3.79 0.81 9.75
N ASN A 113 4.42 0.56 10.90
CA ASN A 113 4.40 -0.76 11.54
C ASN A 113 3.19 -0.90 12.46
N LEU A 114 2.16 -1.59 11.98
CA LEU A 114 0.91 -1.82 12.70
C LEU A 114 1.10 -2.62 13.99
N ASN A 115 1.95 -3.65 13.97
CA ASN A 115 2.20 -4.44 15.16
C ASN A 115 2.93 -3.66 16.25
N LYS A 116 3.81 -2.72 15.86
CA LYS A 116 4.43 -1.83 16.85
C LYS A 116 3.39 -0.92 17.51
N ALA A 117 2.41 -0.43 16.77
CA ALA A 117 1.32 0.34 17.34
C ALA A 117 0.50 -0.49 18.35
N LEU A 118 0.21 -1.77 18.02
CA LEU A 118 -0.48 -2.68 18.95
C LEU A 118 0.38 -2.96 20.20
N GLU A 119 1.68 -3.25 20.02
CA GLU A 119 2.61 -3.45 21.15
C GLU A 119 2.59 -2.25 22.12
N LEU A 120 2.67 -1.03 21.58
CA LEU A 120 2.66 0.19 22.37
C LEU A 120 1.32 0.40 23.08
N THR A 121 0.21 0.06 22.43
CA THR A 121 -1.12 0.13 23.05
C THR A 121 -1.22 -0.77 24.26
N MET A 122 -0.68 -1.99 24.18
CA MET A 122 -0.74 -2.97 25.27
C MET A 122 0.32 -2.74 26.37
N ASN A 123 1.27 -1.82 26.18
CA ASN A 123 2.41 -1.64 27.06
C ASN A 123 2.65 -0.15 27.45
N HIS A 124 1.59 0.57 27.84
CA HIS A 124 1.71 1.95 28.33
C HIS A 124 2.46 2.91 27.36
N GLY A 125 2.34 2.70 26.06
CA GLY A 125 3.07 3.50 25.06
C GLY A 125 4.58 3.26 25.03
N LYS A 126 5.09 2.24 25.74
CA LYS A 126 6.53 1.93 25.84
C LYS A 126 6.92 0.83 24.88
N CYS A 127 8.06 1.02 24.21
CA CYS A 127 8.67 0.02 23.37
C CYS A 127 9.24 -1.14 24.22
N LEU A 128 8.86 -2.39 23.92
CA LEU A 128 9.36 -3.55 24.65
C LEU A 128 10.87 -3.77 24.50
N LEU A 129 11.48 -3.30 23.41
CA LEU A 129 12.92 -3.47 23.17
C LEU A 129 13.77 -2.42 23.92
N THR A 130 13.34 -1.16 23.94
CA THR A 130 14.13 -0.05 24.51
C THR A 130 13.59 0.45 25.84
N ASN A 131 12.37 0.07 26.20
CA ASN A 131 11.61 0.58 27.35
C ASN A 131 11.36 2.11 27.31
N GLU A 132 11.55 2.73 26.14
CA GLU A 132 11.30 4.16 25.96
C GLU A 132 9.81 4.43 25.70
N PRO A 133 9.25 5.51 26.25
CA PRO A 133 7.88 5.94 25.96
C PRO A 133 7.86 6.65 24.60
N ILE A 134 7.45 5.95 23.56
CA ILE A 134 7.37 6.48 22.19
C ILE A 134 5.95 6.67 21.69
N GLY A 135 4.97 6.04 22.34
CA GLY A 135 3.55 6.16 22.04
C GLY A 135 2.76 6.86 23.14
N LEU A 136 1.43 6.92 22.97
CA LEU A 136 0.52 7.36 24.02
C LEU A 136 0.47 6.31 25.13
N ASP A 137 0.47 6.75 26.38
CA ASP A 137 0.12 5.88 27.50
C ASP A 137 -1.41 5.76 27.57
N LEU A 138 -1.93 4.65 27.06
CA LEU A 138 -3.36 4.31 27.04
C LEU A 138 -3.71 3.17 28.01
N GLY A 139 -2.77 2.80 28.87
CA GLY A 139 -2.87 1.65 29.76
C GLY A 139 -2.10 0.43 29.27
N SER A 140 -2.43 -0.73 29.81
CA SER A 140 -1.88 -2.03 29.41
C SER A 140 -3.02 -3.00 29.08
N ILE A 141 -2.67 -4.19 28.60
CA ILE A 141 -3.67 -5.23 28.26
C ILE A 141 -4.58 -5.55 29.46
N GLU A 142 -4.06 -5.51 30.68
CA GLU A 142 -4.80 -5.79 31.90
C GLU A 142 -5.85 -4.72 32.25
N THR A 143 -5.76 -3.52 31.65
CA THR A 143 -6.69 -2.42 31.91
C THR A 143 -7.89 -2.40 30.98
N TYR A 144 -7.90 -3.18 29.91
CA TYR A 144 -8.99 -3.22 28.94
C TYR A 144 -10.00 -4.32 29.34
N GLU A 145 -11.20 -3.94 29.72
CA GLU A 145 -12.23 -4.85 30.20
C GLU A 145 -12.89 -5.65 29.04
N SER A 146 -12.84 -5.09 27.83
CA SER A 146 -13.38 -5.72 26.61
C SER A 146 -12.42 -5.62 25.42
N PHE A 147 -12.62 -6.46 24.43
CA PHE A 147 -11.89 -6.36 23.16
C PHE A 147 -12.13 -5.02 22.45
N GLU A 148 -13.34 -4.47 22.56
CA GLU A 148 -13.68 -3.15 22.01
C GLU A 148 -12.88 -2.02 22.69
N ASP A 149 -12.59 -2.11 23.99
CA ASP A 149 -11.74 -1.14 24.69
C ASP A 149 -10.32 -1.16 24.13
N LEU A 150 -9.78 -2.36 23.89
CA LEU A 150 -8.48 -2.52 23.24
C LEU A 150 -8.48 -1.95 21.81
N GLU A 151 -9.51 -2.25 21.01
CA GLU A 151 -9.63 -1.71 19.65
C GLU A 151 -9.69 -0.19 19.64
N ASN A 152 -10.46 0.41 20.54
CA ASN A 152 -10.57 1.86 20.70
C ASN A 152 -9.23 2.50 21.13
N ALA A 153 -8.51 1.87 22.03
CA ALA A 153 -7.18 2.31 22.43
C ALA A 153 -6.18 2.19 21.28
N PHE A 154 -6.20 1.06 20.56
CA PHE A 154 -5.36 0.83 19.39
C PHE A 154 -5.63 1.86 18.28
N GLN A 155 -6.89 2.20 18.01
CA GLN A 155 -7.23 3.24 17.04
C GLN A 155 -6.63 4.60 17.43
N LYS A 156 -6.72 5.00 18.70
CA LYS A 156 -6.10 6.25 19.19
C LYS A 156 -4.58 6.25 19.02
N GLN A 157 -3.94 5.09 19.21
CA GLN A 157 -2.51 4.95 19.01
C GLN A 157 -2.13 5.10 17.54
N ILE A 158 -2.92 4.52 16.64
CA ILE A 158 -2.75 4.68 15.19
C ILE A 158 -2.92 6.16 14.80
N ASP A 159 -3.99 6.81 15.24
CA ASP A 159 -4.27 8.21 14.91
C ASP A 159 -3.13 9.13 15.35
N TYR A 160 -2.57 8.90 16.54
CA TYR A 160 -1.42 9.63 17.06
C TYR A 160 -0.20 9.49 16.13
N PHE A 161 0.13 8.28 15.70
CA PHE A 161 1.28 8.06 14.82
C PHE A 161 1.03 8.54 13.40
N ILE A 162 -0.17 8.43 12.88
CA ILE A 162 -0.53 9.01 11.56
C ILE A 162 -0.31 10.53 11.60
N GLU A 163 -0.76 11.23 12.64
CA GLU A 163 -0.53 12.67 12.77
C GLU A 163 0.97 13.02 12.78
N LYS A 164 1.79 12.24 13.51
CA LYS A 164 3.24 12.45 13.55
C LYS A 164 3.90 12.16 12.21
N MET A 165 3.50 11.09 11.55
CA MET A 165 3.99 10.68 10.24
C MET A 165 3.70 11.75 9.19
N MET A 166 2.46 12.26 9.12
CA MET A 166 2.08 13.34 8.20
C MET A 166 2.90 14.61 8.40
N LYS A 167 3.16 14.98 9.67
CA LYS A 167 4.04 16.13 9.97
C LYS A 167 5.48 15.89 9.50
N ALA A 168 6.00 14.68 9.68
CA ALA A 168 7.36 14.33 9.22
C ALA A 168 7.44 14.35 7.69
N GLU A 169 6.44 13.81 7.01
CA GLU A 169 6.36 13.78 5.55
C GLU A 169 6.38 15.19 4.94
N ILE A 170 5.59 16.13 5.47
CA ILE A 170 5.59 17.53 5.02
C ILE A 170 7.00 18.13 5.11
N VAL A 171 7.76 17.82 6.16
CA VAL A 171 9.14 18.31 6.32
C VAL A 171 10.06 17.70 5.27
N VAL A 172 9.94 16.39 5.01
CA VAL A 172 10.73 15.68 3.99
C VAL A 172 10.41 16.19 2.60
N GLU A 173 9.14 16.33 2.25
CA GLU A 173 8.72 16.91 0.96
C GLU A 173 9.27 18.33 0.78
N LYS A 174 9.22 19.16 1.82
CA LYS A 174 9.78 20.50 1.79
C LYS A 174 11.28 20.48 1.56
N ALA A 175 12.02 19.57 2.16
CA ALA A 175 13.44 19.39 1.94
C ALA A 175 13.74 19.01 0.48
N HIS A 176 12.95 18.10 -0.11
CA HIS A 176 13.07 17.76 -1.53
C HIS A 176 12.80 18.96 -2.43
N GLN A 177 11.76 19.74 -2.16
CA GLN A 177 11.42 20.94 -2.92
C GLN A 177 12.55 21.98 -2.93
N ASP A 178 13.24 22.13 -1.81
CA ASP A 178 14.27 23.17 -1.64
C ASP A 178 15.67 22.71 -2.05
N CYS A 179 15.99 21.44 -1.86
CA CYS A 179 17.35 20.92 -2.03
C CYS A 179 17.53 20.00 -3.24
N LEU A 180 16.45 19.36 -3.72
CA LEU A 180 16.51 18.32 -4.74
C LEU A 180 15.45 18.48 -5.84
N PRO A 181 15.37 19.64 -6.51
CA PRO A 181 14.45 19.79 -7.64
C PRO A 181 14.82 18.82 -8.76
N THR A 182 13.82 18.27 -9.45
CA THR A 182 14.00 17.26 -10.51
C THR A 182 13.56 17.79 -11.86
N ALA A 183 14.31 18.77 -12.37
CA ALA A 183 13.98 19.48 -13.60
C ALA A 183 13.80 18.55 -14.81
N PHE A 184 14.66 17.54 -14.98
CA PHE A 184 14.53 16.57 -16.08
C PHE A 184 13.24 15.76 -15.98
N LEU A 185 12.91 15.22 -14.79
CA LEU A 185 11.65 14.49 -14.58
C LEU A 185 10.45 15.39 -14.86
N SER A 186 10.52 16.67 -14.46
CA SER A 186 9.47 17.66 -14.70
C SER A 186 9.18 17.90 -16.19
N THR A 187 10.14 17.62 -17.09
CA THR A 187 9.90 17.76 -18.54
C THR A 187 9.08 16.62 -19.16
N VAL A 188 8.95 15.48 -18.47
CA VAL A 188 8.26 14.28 -18.97
C VAL A 188 7.01 13.91 -18.16
N ILE A 189 6.68 14.73 -17.15
CA ILE A 189 5.46 14.57 -16.36
C ILE A 189 4.45 15.65 -16.77
N ASP A 190 3.24 15.21 -17.10
CA ASP A 190 2.15 16.08 -17.52
C ASP A 190 1.86 17.20 -16.52
N SER A 191 1.53 18.37 -17.05
CA SER A 191 1.18 19.56 -16.28
C SER A 191 2.37 20.36 -15.72
N CYS A 192 3.57 19.77 -15.59
CA CYS A 192 4.73 20.48 -15.04
C CYS A 192 5.20 21.62 -15.94
N LEU A 193 5.30 21.38 -17.26
CA LEU A 193 5.72 22.40 -18.22
C LEU A 193 4.68 23.49 -18.39
N GLU A 194 3.41 23.13 -18.49
CA GLU A 194 2.29 24.08 -18.62
C GLU A 194 2.19 25.00 -17.41
N LYS A 195 2.42 24.47 -16.21
CA LYS A 195 2.40 25.25 -14.96
C LYS A 195 3.73 26.01 -14.74
N GLY A 196 4.82 25.60 -15.38
CA GLY A 196 6.16 26.10 -15.08
C GLY A 196 6.62 25.77 -13.66
N VAL A 197 6.18 24.60 -13.12
CA VAL A 197 6.41 24.18 -11.74
C VAL A 197 7.08 22.82 -11.72
N ASP A 198 8.15 22.69 -10.92
CA ASP A 198 8.85 21.43 -10.73
C ASP A 198 7.92 20.36 -10.14
N VAL A 199 8.10 19.12 -10.55
CA VAL A 199 7.27 17.99 -10.11
C VAL A 199 7.28 17.83 -8.58
N THR A 200 8.41 18.10 -7.91
CA THR A 200 8.52 18.05 -6.44
C THR A 200 7.75 19.17 -5.74
N ARG A 201 7.31 20.19 -6.47
CA ARG A 201 6.52 21.33 -5.98
C ARG A 201 5.06 21.28 -6.40
N GLY A 202 4.57 20.10 -6.76
CA GLY A 202 3.18 19.93 -7.19
C GLY A 202 2.93 20.26 -8.65
N GLY A 203 3.95 20.22 -9.50
CA GLY A 203 3.82 20.46 -10.94
C GLY A 203 2.98 19.41 -11.65
N ALA A 204 3.03 18.17 -11.24
CA ALA A 204 2.26 17.06 -11.82
C ALA A 204 0.74 17.30 -11.73
N LYS A 205 -0.02 16.61 -12.58
CA LYS A 205 -1.49 16.59 -12.52
C LYS A 205 -1.97 16.03 -11.18
N TYR A 206 -1.40 14.92 -10.74
CA TYR A 206 -1.64 14.31 -9.44
C TYR A 206 -0.36 14.28 -8.59
N ASN A 207 -0.52 14.50 -7.29
CA ASN A 207 0.57 14.51 -6.34
C ASN A 207 0.15 13.67 -5.13
N LEU A 208 0.54 12.39 -5.15
CA LEU A 208 0.13 11.41 -4.16
C LEU A 208 1.32 11.03 -3.29
N SER A 209 1.06 10.75 -2.01
CA SER A 209 2.04 10.21 -1.07
C SER A 209 1.61 8.80 -0.65
N GLY A 210 2.43 7.82 -0.96
CA GLY A 210 2.16 6.42 -0.68
C GLY A 210 2.73 6.00 0.67
N ILE A 211 1.87 5.50 1.55
CA ILE A 211 2.26 4.98 2.86
C ILE A 211 2.08 3.46 2.86
N GLN A 212 3.12 2.73 3.21
CA GLN A 212 3.05 1.28 3.36
C GLN A 212 2.63 0.92 4.79
N MET A 213 1.45 0.31 4.92
CA MET A 213 0.98 -0.29 6.16
C MET A 213 1.49 -1.72 6.25
N ILE A 214 2.57 -1.95 6.99
CA ILE A 214 3.23 -3.24 7.07
C ILE A 214 2.72 -4.11 8.21
N GLN A 215 2.87 -5.43 8.10
CA GLN A 215 2.50 -6.45 9.08
C GLN A 215 0.99 -6.59 9.31
N ILE A 216 0.16 -6.38 8.29
CA ILE A 216 -1.30 -6.53 8.39
C ILE A 216 -1.69 -7.96 8.81
N ALA A 217 -1.07 -8.98 8.23
CA ALA A 217 -1.36 -10.38 8.58
C ALA A 217 -1.00 -10.68 10.03
N ASN A 218 0.18 -10.24 10.49
CA ASN A 218 0.60 -10.41 11.89
C ASN A 218 -0.33 -9.67 12.86
N LEU A 219 -0.79 -8.46 12.48
CA LEU A 219 -1.77 -7.73 13.28
C LEU A 219 -3.09 -8.49 13.37
N ALA A 220 -3.62 -8.98 12.24
CA ALA A 220 -4.88 -9.72 12.20
C ALA A 220 -4.81 -10.98 13.08
N ASP A 221 -3.73 -11.75 12.95
CA ASP A 221 -3.51 -12.95 13.78
C ASP A 221 -3.37 -12.61 15.27
N SER A 222 -2.66 -11.52 15.60
CA SER A 222 -2.50 -11.07 16.99
C SER A 222 -3.83 -10.63 17.60
N LEU A 223 -4.61 -9.81 16.89
CA LEU A 223 -5.92 -9.36 17.36
C LEU A 223 -6.90 -10.54 17.49
N ALA A 224 -6.90 -11.49 16.54
CA ALA A 224 -7.72 -12.67 16.60
C ALA A 224 -7.34 -13.56 17.82
N ALA A 225 -6.04 -13.77 18.05
CA ALA A 225 -5.56 -14.53 19.20
C ALA A 225 -5.94 -13.86 20.53
N ILE A 226 -5.74 -12.54 20.65
CA ILE A 226 -6.12 -11.78 21.85
C ILE A 226 -7.63 -11.88 22.07
N LYS A 227 -8.43 -11.64 21.02
CA LYS A 227 -9.90 -11.72 21.13
C LYS A 227 -10.34 -13.07 21.66
N VAL A 228 -9.89 -14.15 21.03
CA VAL A 228 -10.32 -15.51 21.38
C VAL A 228 -9.78 -15.91 22.75
N LEU A 229 -8.46 -15.82 22.96
CA LEU A 229 -7.82 -16.42 24.14
C LEU A 229 -8.00 -15.59 25.42
N VAL A 230 -8.05 -14.25 25.31
CA VAL A 230 -8.19 -13.38 26.48
C VAL A 230 -9.67 -13.08 26.77
N TYR A 231 -10.44 -12.63 25.76
CA TYR A 231 -11.78 -12.10 25.99
C TYR A 231 -12.88 -13.17 25.86
N ASP A 232 -12.86 -14.00 24.81
CA ASP A 232 -13.93 -14.95 24.54
C ASP A 232 -13.79 -16.21 25.43
N GLU A 233 -12.64 -16.89 25.40
CA GLU A 233 -12.41 -18.15 26.10
C GLU A 233 -11.73 -17.99 27.48
N LYS A 234 -11.15 -16.83 27.76
CA LYS A 234 -10.47 -16.51 29.04
C LYS A 234 -9.41 -17.54 29.44
N MET A 235 -8.67 -18.05 28.46
CA MET A 235 -7.61 -19.03 28.66
C MET A 235 -6.33 -18.44 29.22
N ILE A 236 -6.09 -17.17 28.92
CA ILE A 236 -4.96 -16.38 29.42
C ILE A 236 -5.46 -15.03 29.91
N THR A 237 -4.74 -14.43 30.86
CA THR A 237 -5.05 -13.12 31.46
C THR A 237 -4.02 -12.10 31.01
#